data_90e7b0bb887787637033a0dee5124547
#
_entry.id   90e7b0bb887787637033a0dee5124547
#
_cell.length_a   1.000
_cell.length_b   1.000
_cell.length_c   1.000
_cell.angle_alpha   90.00
_cell.angle_beta   90.00
_cell.angle_gamma   90.00
#
_symmetry.space_group_name_H-M   'P 1'
#
loop_
_entity.id
_entity.type
_entity.pdbx_description
1 polymer ?
#
loop_
_entity_poly.entity_id
_entity_poly.type
_entity_poly.pdbx_seq_one_letter_code
_entity_poly.pdbx_strand_id
1 'polypeptide(L)'
;VARRVLAALTALAFLAGCGAPASAPTLPPVAASSFNDADVMYLQMSITHHRQGIDLVRLAAGRPVRARVADLARAIELTQAEEIESMAGWLTEWGKPTDADPNPGAHEAHGGLPVTAPDTIESLRTTPDGDFERRFVTVLTGHQHGAVEMARAELAGGVSHCARALADRVARSRKGQIEQLLSLTGQP
;
A
#
# COMPACT_ATOMS: atom_id res chain seq x y z
N VAL A 1 33.27 -28.87 -74.27
CA VAL A 1 33.98 -29.26 -73.05
C VAL A 1 32.94 -29.45 -71.94
N ALA A 2 32.53 -30.70 -71.75
CA ALA A 2 31.50 -31.07 -70.73
C ALA A 2 32.20 -31.57 -69.47
N ARG A 3 31.88 -30.91 -68.34
CA ARG A 3 32.34 -31.36 -67.03
C ARG A 3 31.20 -32.13 -66.37
N ARG A 4 31.41 -33.42 -66.19
CA ARG A 4 30.54 -34.34 -65.43
C ARG A 4 30.81 -34.10 -63.95
N VAL A 5 29.74 -33.74 -63.15
CA VAL A 5 29.79 -33.70 -61.71
C VAL A 5 29.13 -34.97 -61.16
N LEU A 6 29.91 -35.76 -60.43
CA LEU A 6 29.49 -36.98 -59.75
C LEU A 6 28.75 -36.57 -58.47
N ALA A 7 27.52 -36.99 -58.31
CA ALA A 7 26.78 -36.82 -57.04
C ALA A 7 27.05 -38.05 -56.16
N ALA A 8 27.69 -37.83 -55.02
CA ALA A 8 27.83 -38.84 -53.96
C ALA A 8 26.62 -38.79 -53.03
N LEU A 9 25.85 -39.87 -52.99
CA LEU A 9 24.79 -40.12 -52.02
C LEU A 9 25.42 -40.60 -50.71
N THR A 10 25.39 -39.76 -49.71
CA THR A 10 25.65 -40.11 -48.29
C THR A 10 24.37 -40.54 -47.62
N ALA A 11 24.23 -41.81 -47.28
CA ALA A 11 23.14 -42.36 -46.48
C ALA A 11 23.29 -41.89 -45.01
N LEU A 12 22.33 -41.12 -44.50
CA LEU A 12 22.26 -40.71 -43.11
C LEU A 12 21.47 -41.76 -42.31
N ALA A 13 22.14 -42.51 -41.47
CA ALA A 13 21.52 -43.43 -40.52
C ALA A 13 20.90 -42.68 -39.38
N PHE A 14 19.56 -42.67 -39.24
CA PHE A 14 18.84 -42.16 -38.07
C PHE A 14 18.97 -43.17 -36.92
N LEU A 15 19.77 -42.83 -35.92
CA LEU A 15 19.74 -43.46 -34.62
C LEU A 15 18.53 -42.89 -33.84
N ALA A 16 17.46 -43.68 -33.72
CA ALA A 16 16.35 -43.43 -32.85
C ALA A 16 16.80 -43.60 -31.39
N GLY A 17 17.28 -42.52 -30.75
CA GLY A 17 17.51 -42.48 -29.33
C GLY A 17 16.19 -42.27 -28.60
N CYS A 18 15.71 -43.27 -27.85
CA CYS A 18 14.65 -43.15 -26.87
C CYS A 18 15.12 -42.19 -25.74
N GLY A 19 14.93 -40.89 -25.94
CA GLY A 19 15.08 -39.92 -24.86
C GLY A 19 13.84 -39.96 -23.98
N ALA A 20 13.97 -40.45 -22.76
CA ALA A 20 12.95 -40.26 -21.74
C ALA A 20 12.65 -38.75 -21.61
N PRO A 21 11.36 -38.31 -21.43
CA PRO A 21 11.06 -36.93 -21.24
C PRO A 21 11.75 -36.45 -19.94
N ALA A 22 12.66 -35.50 -20.07
CA ALA A 22 13.24 -34.83 -18.92
C ALA A 22 12.11 -34.14 -18.16
N SER A 23 11.85 -34.59 -16.93
CA SER A 23 10.92 -33.92 -16.01
C SER A 23 11.35 -32.46 -15.89
N ALA A 24 10.48 -31.55 -16.27
CA ALA A 24 10.72 -30.13 -16.06
C ALA A 24 11.03 -29.89 -14.56
N PRO A 25 12.02 -29.08 -14.21
CA PRO A 25 12.29 -28.76 -12.82
C PRO A 25 11.03 -28.14 -12.24
N THR A 26 10.41 -28.85 -11.30
CA THR A 26 9.32 -28.28 -10.46
C THR A 26 9.96 -27.20 -9.64
N LEU A 27 9.60 -25.93 -9.93
CA LEU A 27 9.97 -24.82 -9.06
C LEU A 27 9.46 -25.16 -7.65
N PRO A 28 10.28 -24.95 -6.61
CA PRO A 28 9.80 -25.14 -5.26
C PRO A 28 8.54 -24.28 -5.07
N PRO A 29 7.52 -24.76 -4.35
CA PRO A 29 6.35 -23.96 -4.07
C PRO A 29 6.86 -22.65 -3.46
N VAL A 30 6.40 -21.50 -4.02
CA VAL A 30 6.65 -20.19 -3.43
C VAL A 30 6.20 -20.34 -1.97
N ALA A 31 7.14 -20.29 -1.05
CA ALA A 31 6.84 -20.43 0.37
C ALA A 31 5.73 -19.42 0.66
N ALA A 32 4.59 -19.93 1.16
CA ALA A 32 3.50 -19.07 1.59
C ALA A 32 4.14 -17.97 2.44
N SER A 33 3.99 -16.72 2.04
CA SER A 33 4.69 -15.61 2.68
C SER A 33 4.40 -15.70 4.19
N SER A 34 5.43 -15.94 4.99
CA SER A 34 5.26 -16.02 6.45
C SER A 34 4.71 -14.70 6.94
N PHE A 35 3.70 -14.75 7.78
CA PHE A 35 3.13 -13.59 8.45
C PHE A 35 2.85 -13.93 9.92
N ASN A 36 2.72 -12.93 10.76
CA ASN A 36 2.35 -13.06 12.16
C ASN A 36 1.15 -12.16 12.50
N ASP A 37 0.74 -12.15 13.74
CA ASP A 37 -0.42 -11.34 14.18
C ASP A 37 -0.14 -9.83 14.08
N ALA A 38 1.11 -9.38 14.17
CA ALA A 38 1.46 -7.98 13.97
C ALA A 38 1.22 -7.53 12.52
N ASP A 39 1.62 -8.35 11.53
CA ASP A 39 1.36 -8.09 10.12
C ASP A 39 -0.16 -7.99 9.85
N VAL A 40 -0.94 -8.95 10.39
CA VAL A 40 -2.40 -8.94 10.20
C VAL A 40 -3.02 -7.68 10.79
N MET A 41 -2.65 -7.34 12.01
CA MET A 41 -3.15 -6.16 12.70
C MET A 41 -2.76 -4.88 11.99
N TYR A 42 -1.50 -4.75 11.56
CA TYR A 42 -1.05 -3.60 10.78
C TYR A 42 -1.89 -3.39 9.53
N LEU A 43 -2.13 -4.44 8.73
CA LEU A 43 -2.90 -4.33 7.52
C LEU A 43 -4.36 -3.95 7.79
N GLN A 44 -5.01 -4.56 8.78
CA GLN A 44 -6.40 -4.27 9.15
C GLN A 44 -6.57 -2.84 9.67
N MET A 45 -5.70 -2.40 10.58
CA MET A 45 -5.71 -1.04 11.11
C MET A 45 -5.41 -0.01 10.02
N SER A 46 -4.46 -0.32 9.12
CA SER A 46 -4.11 0.57 8.00
C SER A 46 -5.23 0.71 6.99
N ILE A 47 -5.98 -0.36 6.68
CA ILE A 47 -7.16 -0.27 5.82
C ILE A 47 -8.19 0.70 6.42
N THR A 48 -8.49 0.56 7.71
CA THR A 48 -9.44 1.45 8.40
C THR A 48 -8.95 2.89 8.40
N HIS A 49 -7.69 3.12 8.71
CA HIS A 49 -7.06 4.44 8.71
C HIS A 49 -7.05 5.06 7.30
N HIS A 50 -6.72 4.31 6.26
CA HIS A 50 -6.69 4.80 4.89
C HIS A 50 -8.09 5.16 4.38
N ARG A 51 -9.13 4.35 4.69
CA ARG A 51 -10.53 4.69 4.38
C ARG A 51 -10.89 6.05 4.98
N GLN A 52 -10.54 6.27 6.25
CA GLN A 52 -10.77 7.56 6.91
C GLN A 52 -9.94 8.70 6.28
N GLY A 53 -8.70 8.42 5.88
CA GLY A 53 -7.85 9.39 5.18
C GLY A 53 -8.44 9.81 3.83
N ILE A 54 -9.02 8.88 3.07
CA ILE A 54 -9.72 9.16 1.83
C ILE A 54 -10.94 10.05 2.10
N ASP A 55 -11.75 9.73 3.11
CA ASP A 55 -12.91 10.56 3.47
C ASP A 55 -12.48 11.97 3.90
N LEU A 56 -11.38 12.08 4.63
CA LEU A 56 -10.81 13.35 5.07
C LEU A 56 -10.35 14.20 3.87
N VAL A 57 -9.58 13.66 2.95
CA VAL A 57 -9.07 14.43 1.80
C VAL A 57 -10.18 14.84 0.83
N ARG A 58 -11.24 14.06 0.72
CA ARG A 58 -12.44 14.40 -0.07
C ARG A 58 -13.16 15.64 0.44
N LEU A 59 -13.00 16.03 1.71
CA LEU A 59 -13.57 17.27 2.23
C LEU A 59 -12.99 18.53 1.56
N ALA A 60 -11.81 18.45 0.96
CA ALA A 60 -11.23 19.54 0.18
C ALA A 60 -11.85 19.70 -1.21
N ALA A 61 -12.57 18.69 -1.71
CA ALA A 61 -13.19 18.76 -3.03
C ALA A 61 -14.30 19.82 -3.07
N GLY A 62 -14.19 20.73 -4.04
CA GLY A 62 -15.16 21.82 -4.20
C GLY A 62 -15.02 22.97 -3.17
N ARG A 63 -14.02 22.93 -2.29
CA ARG A 63 -13.71 24.01 -1.35
C ARG A 63 -12.65 24.95 -1.94
N PRO A 64 -12.63 26.22 -1.58
CA PRO A 64 -11.64 27.20 -2.04
C PRO A 64 -10.30 27.00 -1.33
N VAL A 65 -9.58 25.94 -1.73
CA VAL A 65 -8.22 25.65 -1.24
C VAL A 65 -7.20 25.96 -2.34
N ARG A 66 -5.95 26.25 -1.93
CA ARG A 66 -4.86 26.45 -2.88
C ARG A 66 -4.65 25.20 -3.76
N ALA A 67 -4.29 25.38 -5.03
CA ALA A 67 -4.08 24.27 -5.97
C ALA A 67 -3.14 23.20 -5.42
N ARG A 68 -2.04 23.58 -4.74
CA ARG A 68 -1.10 22.66 -4.13
C ARG A 68 -1.74 21.77 -3.04
N VAL A 69 -2.72 22.30 -2.30
CA VAL A 69 -3.47 21.52 -1.30
C VAL A 69 -4.40 20.53 -1.98
N ALA A 70 -5.12 20.98 -3.01
CA ALA A 70 -6.01 20.13 -3.81
C ALA A 70 -5.25 19.00 -4.50
N ASP A 71 -4.09 19.28 -5.10
CA ASP A 71 -3.26 18.29 -5.78
C ASP A 71 -2.71 17.26 -4.79
N LEU A 72 -2.24 17.70 -3.62
CA LEU A 72 -1.76 16.80 -2.57
C LEU A 72 -2.90 15.92 -2.03
N ALA A 73 -4.08 16.47 -1.79
CA ALA A 73 -5.26 15.73 -1.35
C ALA A 73 -5.64 14.63 -2.36
N ARG A 74 -5.65 14.96 -3.65
CA ARG A 74 -5.90 13.98 -4.72
C ARG A 74 -4.83 12.88 -4.78
N ALA A 75 -3.56 13.24 -4.68
CA ALA A 75 -2.46 12.28 -4.68
C ALA A 75 -2.56 11.31 -3.49
N ILE A 76 -2.92 11.81 -2.31
CA ILE A 76 -3.16 11.00 -1.11
C ILE A 76 -4.33 10.04 -1.34
N GLU A 77 -5.46 10.53 -1.89
CA GLU A 77 -6.64 9.70 -2.18
C GLU A 77 -6.28 8.49 -3.07
N LEU A 78 -5.62 8.75 -4.20
CA LEU A 78 -5.24 7.70 -5.15
C LEU A 78 -4.27 6.69 -4.53
N THR A 79 -3.23 7.16 -3.86
CA THR A 79 -2.24 6.28 -3.23
C THR A 79 -2.86 5.41 -2.14
N GLN A 80 -3.72 5.99 -1.29
CA GLN A 80 -4.37 5.23 -0.23
C GLN A 80 -5.36 4.20 -0.75
N ALA A 81 -6.06 4.48 -1.86
CA ALA A 81 -6.94 3.51 -2.49
C ALA A 81 -6.17 2.28 -3.00
N GLU A 82 -5.04 2.48 -3.70
CA GLU A 82 -4.17 1.40 -4.17
C GLU A 82 -3.56 0.59 -3.01
N GLU A 83 -3.18 1.27 -1.94
CA GLU A 83 -2.64 0.63 -0.74
C GLU A 83 -3.70 -0.25 -0.05
N ILE A 84 -4.97 0.20 0.03
CA ILE A 84 -6.10 -0.60 0.54
C ILE A 84 -6.28 -1.88 -0.26
N GLU A 85 -6.29 -1.80 -1.60
CA GLU A 85 -6.44 -2.97 -2.47
C GLU A 85 -5.33 -3.99 -2.22
N SER A 86 -4.07 -3.54 -2.12
CA SER A 86 -2.93 -4.40 -1.85
C SER A 86 -3.06 -5.10 -0.49
N MET A 87 -3.40 -4.35 0.56
CA MET A 87 -3.57 -4.88 1.92
C MET A 87 -4.71 -5.89 2.01
N ALA A 88 -5.85 -5.58 1.39
CA ALA A 88 -7.02 -6.47 1.37
C ALA A 88 -6.73 -7.76 0.61
N GLY A 89 -5.96 -7.69 -0.49
CA GLY A 89 -5.50 -8.84 -1.24
C GLY A 89 -4.67 -9.79 -0.38
N TRP A 90 -3.65 -9.28 0.31
CA TRP A 90 -2.80 -10.11 1.19
C TRP A 90 -3.57 -10.73 2.35
N LEU A 91 -4.44 -9.96 3.03
CA LEU A 91 -5.29 -10.52 4.09
C LEU A 91 -6.18 -11.65 3.58
N THR A 92 -6.75 -11.49 2.38
CA THR A 92 -7.56 -12.53 1.73
C THR A 92 -6.72 -13.78 1.43
N GLU A 93 -5.51 -13.64 0.89
CA GLU A 93 -4.58 -14.74 0.66
C GLU A 93 -4.19 -15.46 1.95
N TRP A 94 -4.11 -14.75 3.06
CA TRP A 94 -3.81 -15.29 4.40
C TRP A 94 -5.05 -15.88 5.09
N GLY A 95 -6.24 -15.80 4.49
CA GLY A 95 -7.49 -16.25 5.10
C GLY A 95 -7.91 -15.43 6.31
N LYS A 96 -7.51 -14.15 6.35
CA LYS A 96 -7.79 -13.21 7.44
C LYS A 96 -8.87 -12.20 7.02
N PRO A 97 -9.71 -11.73 7.96
CA PRO A 97 -10.67 -10.66 7.68
C PRO A 97 -9.95 -9.36 7.30
N THR A 98 -10.57 -8.57 6.44
CA THR A 98 -10.02 -7.27 6.00
C THR A 98 -10.33 -6.13 6.95
N ASP A 99 -11.34 -6.27 7.78
CA ASP A 99 -11.74 -5.26 8.75
C ASP A 99 -11.06 -5.50 10.10
N ALA A 100 -10.65 -4.41 10.76
CA ALA A 100 -10.14 -4.47 12.12
C ALA A 100 -11.26 -4.86 13.09
N ASP A 101 -10.90 -5.49 14.21
CA ASP A 101 -11.85 -5.77 15.28
C ASP A 101 -12.51 -4.46 15.74
N PRO A 102 -13.85 -4.37 15.74
CA PRO A 102 -14.54 -3.16 16.16
C PRO A 102 -14.41 -2.89 17.67
N ASN A 103 -13.94 -3.85 18.46
CA ASN A 103 -13.72 -3.67 19.89
C ASN A 103 -12.47 -2.82 20.16
N PRO A 104 -12.58 -1.61 20.73
CA PRO A 104 -11.42 -0.76 21.03
C PRO A 104 -10.37 -1.45 21.90
N GLY A 105 -10.78 -2.32 22.83
CA GLY A 105 -9.88 -3.06 23.70
C GLY A 105 -8.96 -4.03 22.95
N ALA A 106 -9.36 -4.52 21.78
CA ALA A 106 -8.52 -5.37 20.95
C ALA A 106 -7.25 -4.67 20.44
N HIS A 107 -7.23 -3.34 20.46
CA HIS A 107 -6.14 -2.51 19.91
C HIS A 107 -5.32 -1.80 21.02
N GLU A 108 -5.68 -1.94 22.30
CA GLU A 108 -5.00 -1.25 23.41
C GLU A 108 -3.51 -1.61 23.51
N ALA A 109 -3.15 -2.88 23.31
CA ALA A 109 -1.77 -3.33 23.33
C ALA A 109 -0.88 -2.71 22.24
N HIS A 110 -1.49 -2.08 21.22
CA HIS A 110 -0.82 -1.47 20.08
C HIS A 110 -1.02 0.05 20.02
N GLY A 111 -1.47 0.67 21.12
CA GLY A 111 -1.68 2.13 21.20
C GLY A 111 -3.05 2.60 20.70
N GLY A 112 -4.00 1.67 20.51
CA GLY A 112 -5.34 1.96 19.98
C GLY A 112 -5.38 2.08 18.45
N LEU A 113 -6.58 2.31 17.90
CA LEU A 113 -6.74 2.65 16.48
C LEU A 113 -6.32 4.13 16.30
N PRO A 114 -5.28 4.43 15.51
CA PRO A 114 -4.80 5.78 15.28
C PRO A 114 -5.70 6.52 14.28
N VAL A 115 -6.96 6.72 14.65
CA VAL A 115 -7.96 7.38 13.82
C VAL A 115 -8.12 8.84 14.24
N THR A 116 -8.43 9.72 13.28
CA THR A 116 -8.86 11.08 13.57
C THR A 116 -10.23 11.02 14.23
N ALA A 117 -10.40 11.70 15.37
CA ALA A 117 -11.67 11.66 16.10
C ALA A 117 -12.84 12.11 15.21
N PRO A 118 -14.00 11.43 15.26
CA PRO A 118 -15.16 11.78 14.45
C PRO A 118 -15.59 13.24 14.60
N ASP A 119 -15.57 13.78 15.82
CA ASP A 119 -15.90 15.18 16.10
C ASP A 119 -14.93 16.17 15.42
N THR A 120 -13.66 15.78 15.27
CA THR A 120 -12.67 16.57 14.53
C THR A 120 -13.03 16.64 13.05
N ILE A 121 -13.42 15.52 12.45
CA ILE A 121 -13.84 15.43 11.04
C ILE A 121 -15.12 16.25 10.83
N GLU A 122 -16.10 16.11 11.71
CA GLU A 122 -17.36 16.86 11.61
C GLU A 122 -17.13 18.37 11.79
N SER A 123 -16.29 18.75 12.75
CA SER A 123 -15.87 20.14 12.93
C SER A 123 -15.17 20.71 11.69
N LEU A 124 -14.39 19.88 10.97
CA LEU A 124 -13.75 20.31 9.73
C LEU A 124 -14.80 20.47 8.61
N ARG A 125 -15.78 19.58 8.53
CA ARG A 125 -16.87 19.63 7.54
C ARG A 125 -17.65 20.94 7.63
N THR A 126 -17.91 21.41 8.85
CA THR A 126 -18.70 22.62 9.14
C THR A 126 -17.84 23.90 9.22
N THR A 127 -16.52 23.81 9.04
CA THR A 127 -15.61 24.96 9.08
C THR A 127 -15.91 25.92 7.90
N PRO A 128 -16.04 27.26 8.15
CA PRO A 128 -16.18 28.24 7.09
C PRO A 128 -15.01 28.23 6.09
N ASP A 129 -15.28 28.59 4.84
CA ASP A 129 -14.27 28.54 3.76
C ASP A 129 -12.99 29.32 4.06
N GLY A 130 -13.08 30.47 4.71
CA GLY A 130 -11.92 31.29 5.07
C GLY A 130 -10.94 30.64 6.05
N ASP A 131 -11.42 29.67 6.83
CA ASP A 131 -10.62 28.93 7.83
C ASP A 131 -10.35 27.49 7.44
N PHE A 132 -11.07 27.00 6.42
CA PHE A 132 -11.09 25.58 6.06
C PHE A 132 -9.70 25.05 5.74
N GLU A 133 -8.97 25.66 4.83
CA GLU A 133 -7.68 25.15 4.38
C GLU A 133 -6.69 25.03 5.55
N ARG A 134 -6.59 26.04 6.39
CA ARG A 134 -5.69 26.01 7.56
C ARG A 134 -6.03 24.85 8.50
N ARG A 135 -7.31 24.65 8.81
CA ARG A 135 -7.76 23.54 9.65
C ARG A 135 -7.58 22.18 8.98
N PHE A 136 -7.90 22.09 7.69
CA PHE A 136 -7.72 20.88 6.89
C PHE A 136 -6.25 20.43 6.90
N VAL A 137 -5.32 21.33 6.61
CA VAL A 137 -3.88 21.02 6.62
C VAL A 137 -3.43 20.54 8.00
N THR A 138 -3.90 21.18 9.08
CA THR A 138 -3.58 20.77 10.46
C THR A 138 -4.10 19.35 10.76
N VAL A 139 -5.37 19.08 10.47
CA VAL A 139 -6.00 17.78 10.75
C VAL A 139 -5.35 16.69 9.90
N LEU A 140 -5.12 16.94 8.60
CA LEU A 140 -4.48 15.99 7.72
C LEU A 140 -3.03 15.70 8.13
N THR A 141 -2.28 16.69 8.61
CA THR A 141 -0.94 16.50 9.16
C THR A 141 -0.96 15.52 10.33
N GLY A 142 -1.88 15.71 11.29
CA GLY A 142 -2.06 14.79 12.42
C GLY A 142 -2.43 13.38 11.98
N HIS A 143 -3.33 13.25 11.00
CA HIS A 143 -3.72 11.98 10.42
C HIS A 143 -2.51 11.25 9.81
N GLN A 144 -1.67 11.93 9.02
CA GLN A 144 -0.48 11.32 8.42
C GLN A 144 0.56 10.86 9.46
N HIS A 145 0.66 11.54 10.62
CA HIS A 145 1.50 11.06 11.72
C HIS A 145 1.03 9.71 12.25
N GLY A 146 -0.27 9.47 12.39
CA GLY A 146 -0.82 8.18 12.79
C GLY A 146 -0.37 7.04 11.86
N ALA A 147 -0.40 7.26 10.54
CA ALA A 147 0.09 6.27 9.57
C ALA A 147 1.59 5.97 9.74
N VAL A 148 2.42 6.98 10.05
CA VAL A 148 3.86 6.77 10.31
C VAL A 148 4.07 5.91 11.55
N GLU A 149 3.30 6.13 12.62
CA GLU A 149 3.44 5.34 13.86
C GLU A 149 3.01 3.88 13.63
N MET A 150 1.90 3.61 12.92
CA MET A 150 1.52 2.24 12.54
C MET A 150 2.61 1.55 11.72
N ALA A 151 3.15 2.25 10.72
CA ALA A 151 4.21 1.71 9.88
C ALA A 151 5.48 1.37 10.69
N ARG A 152 5.83 2.18 11.69
CA ARG A 152 6.95 1.90 12.59
C ARG A 152 6.72 0.66 13.44
N ALA A 153 5.50 0.48 13.97
CA ALA A 153 5.15 -0.70 14.74
C ALA A 153 5.28 -1.98 13.89
N GLU A 154 4.81 -1.95 12.65
CA GLU A 154 4.98 -3.04 11.69
C GLU A 154 6.45 -3.35 11.42
N LEU A 155 7.26 -2.33 11.16
CA LEU A 155 8.70 -2.52 10.92
C LEU A 155 9.44 -3.12 12.13
N ALA A 156 8.94 -2.92 13.34
CA ALA A 156 9.49 -3.48 14.56
C ALA A 156 9.01 -4.91 14.85
N GLY A 157 7.75 -5.24 14.56
CA GLY A 157 7.11 -6.49 15.00
C GLY A 157 6.67 -7.44 13.88
N GLY A 158 6.45 -6.94 12.66
CA GLY A 158 6.03 -7.75 11.52
C GLY A 158 7.15 -8.63 10.96
N VAL A 159 6.78 -9.71 10.31
CA VAL A 159 7.69 -10.66 9.66
C VAL A 159 7.42 -10.80 8.16
N SER A 160 6.24 -10.39 7.69
CA SER A 160 5.87 -10.46 6.29
C SER A 160 6.68 -9.49 5.44
N HIS A 161 7.34 -10.02 4.42
CA HIS A 161 8.10 -9.18 3.48
C HIS A 161 7.21 -8.12 2.80
N CYS A 162 5.99 -8.49 2.38
CA CYS A 162 5.08 -7.57 1.69
C CYS A 162 4.58 -6.48 2.64
N ALA A 163 4.12 -6.85 3.85
CA ALA A 163 3.60 -5.90 4.82
C ALA A 163 4.69 -4.91 5.28
N ARG A 164 5.89 -5.42 5.60
CA ARG A 164 7.04 -4.58 5.97
C ARG A 164 7.51 -3.66 4.83
N ALA A 165 7.52 -4.15 3.58
CA ALA A 165 7.87 -3.33 2.43
C ALA A 165 6.84 -2.22 2.18
N LEU A 166 5.54 -2.50 2.40
CA LEU A 166 4.50 -1.48 2.38
C LEU A 166 4.69 -0.47 3.51
N ALA A 167 4.91 -0.94 4.75
CA ALA A 167 5.13 -0.07 5.90
C ALA A 167 6.29 0.90 5.70
N ASP A 168 7.40 0.44 5.14
CA ASP A 168 8.55 1.29 4.81
C ASP A 168 8.18 2.37 3.76
N ARG A 169 7.44 2.00 2.70
CA ARG A 169 6.94 2.97 1.71
C ARG A 169 5.98 3.97 2.34
N VAL A 170 5.03 3.51 3.15
CA VAL A 170 4.08 4.37 3.88
C VAL A 170 4.84 5.35 4.76
N ALA A 171 5.77 4.88 5.60
CA ALA A 171 6.53 5.76 6.49
C ALA A 171 7.27 6.87 5.74
N ARG A 172 7.93 6.56 4.62
CA ARG A 172 8.63 7.56 3.79
C ARG A 172 7.67 8.51 3.08
N SER A 173 6.63 7.96 2.45
CA SER A 173 5.63 8.76 1.73
C SER A 173 4.94 9.75 2.66
N ARG A 174 4.46 9.28 3.83
CA ARG A 174 3.75 10.14 4.79
C ARG A 174 4.66 11.20 5.41
N LYS A 175 5.94 10.90 5.67
CA LYS A 175 6.91 11.94 6.07
C LYS A 175 7.03 13.05 5.04
N GLY A 176 7.20 12.71 3.75
CA GLY A 176 7.24 13.71 2.68
C GLY A 176 5.96 14.52 2.56
N GLN A 177 4.79 13.90 2.75
CA GLN A 177 3.49 14.60 2.76
C GLN A 177 3.37 15.55 3.96
N ILE A 178 3.83 15.13 5.15
CA ILE A 178 3.87 15.98 6.35
C ILE A 178 4.75 17.22 6.11
N GLU A 179 5.94 17.04 5.54
CA GLU A 179 6.84 18.15 5.19
C GLU A 179 6.17 19.13 4.21
N GLN A 180 5.49 18.62 3.18
CA GLN A 180 4.71 19.45 2.25
C GLN A 180 3.59 20.20 2.96
N LEU A 181 2.79 19.53 3.81
CA LEU A 181 1.70 20.14 4.57
C LEU A 181 2.23 21.24 5.51
N LEU A 182 3.31 20.98 6.23
CA LEU A 182 3.94 21.97 7.13
C LEU A 182 4.46 23.19 6.35
N SER A 183 5.00 22.99 5.14
CA SER A 183 5.43 24.10 4.29
C SER A 183 4.28 25.01 3.85
N LEU A 184 3.05 24.50 3.86
CA LEU A 184 1.86 25.25 3.50
C LEU A 184 1.31 26.09 4.67
N THR A 185 1.64 25.75 5.92
CA THR A 185 1.14 26.49 7.11
C THR A 185 1.82 27.84 7.31
N GLY A 186 3.01 28.06 6.77
CA GLY A 186 3.78 29.31 6.91
C GLY A 186 3.72 30.25 5.70
N GLN A 187 2.92 29.93 4.67
CA GLN A 187 2.80 30.76 3.46
C GLN A 187 1.44 31.48 3.46
N PRO A 188 1.44 32.83 3.29
CA PRO A 188 0.21 33.60 3.11
C PRO A 188 -0.51 33.24 1.82
#